data_12dc3e429ebe3a047cc349c3dbccf572
#
_entry.id   12dc3e429ebe3a047cc349c3dbccf572
#
_cell.length_a   1.000
_cell.length_b   1.000
_cell.length_c   1.000
_cell.angle_alpha   90.00
_cell.angle_beta   90.00
_cell.angle_gamma   90.00
#
_symmetry.space_group_name_H-M   'P 1'
#
loop_
_entity.id
_entity.type
_entity.pdbx_description
1 polymer ?
#
loop_
_entity_poly.entity_id
_entity_poly.type
_entity_poly.pdbx_seq_one_letter_code
_entity_poly.pdbx_strand_id
1 'polypeptide(L)'
;MLKRFLWASLVGLIAVFTVAGASIAQSDRSEARAQVLRYALGADPPSLDPGLASDTTSSTVINNIMEPLIKLGPHPALKALPGAAASWKVRGRTVTLNLRRNVRWTNGQPTTAGDYVWSWLRTISPELGADYAYQFYGIAGAEAYNNCKSNCGALRAKVGVKALGRYTLRITLRSPQAWFVQQLSHTSFLPVHKATVQRHGKNWTEPGNIVTNGPFKLASWRHDASLRLVKNTKWRAAKSIRLSRIDMPIIVEQATATNAFQAGNVDVSTTGIPPADIPKWKKTKFFKVWTAIGTYYYGFNVKNIPDVNQRKAMAFATDRYQITKYITQSGQIPAKGFTPSSISGGPTILKNATMPARRNVTRAKQFMSRVRSPKRNIRLFMNNVRSHVNIATAVQAMWKELDLDVTLRVQEWAQYLEFLGPPPNNDVDVYRLGWIYDYPDAHNGFNLWLSDSGNNSTNWKNAKFDALVKKAEQTQNVAKRVGIYQQLENILTGPSGQLPIMPIYWYTNTALVKTYVSGFIIQPTHQIDLTKVRLT
;
A
#
# COMPACT_ATOMS: atom_id res chain seq x y z
N MET A 1 -21.97 85.05 3.55
CA MET A 1 -21.91 85.99 4.70
C MET A 1 -20.99 85.30 5.67
N LEU A 2 -19.78 85.84 5.81
CA LEU A 2 -19.22 86.76 6.83
C LEU A 2 -19.16 86.06 8.17
N LYS A 3 -18.07 85.89 8.71
CA LYS A 3 -16.97 86.55 9.40
C LYS A 3 -16.61 85.69 10.64
N ARG A 4 -15.43 85.38 10.85
CA ARG A 4 -14.26 86.12 11.46
C ARG A 4 -13.94 85.61 12.86
N PHE A 5 -12.68 85.12 13.02
CA PHE A 5 -11.61 85.45 13.95
C PHE A 5 -11.88 85.32 15.48
N LEU A 6 -11.00 84.62 16.24
CA LEU A 6 -9.89 85.29 16.93
C LEU A 6 -8.97 84.25 17.63
N TRP A 7 -7.74 84.64 17.66
CA TRP A 7 -6.57 84.09 18.33
C TRP A 7 -6.68 84.14 19.86
N ALA A 8 -5.98 83.15 20.53
CA ALA A 8 -5.22 83.44 21.74
C ALA A 8 -4.16 82.41 22.02
N SER A 9 -2.93 82.89 22.03
CA SER A 9 -1.70 82.23 22.44
C SER A 9 -1.63 82.05 23.94
N LEU A 10 -1.04 80.96 24.48
CA LEU A 10 -0.24 81.01 25.70
C LEU A 10 0.64 79.81 25.85
N VAL A 11 1.92 79.98 25.64
CA VAL A 11 3.07 79.80 26.54
C VAL A 11 3.16 78.43 27.30
N GLY A 12 4.09 77.69 26.93
CA GLY A 12 5.08 76.82 27.42
C GLY A 12 5.06 76.20 28.82
N LEU A 13 5.26 74.91 28.85
CA LEU A 13 6.04 74.29 29.92
C LEU A 13 6.75 73.02 29.31
N ILE A 14 8.07 73.14 29.20
CA ILE A 14 8.93 71.99 28.82
C ILE A 14 9.08 71.15 30.07
N ALA A 15 8.44 69.95 30.07
CA ALA A 15 8.73 68.89 31.02
C ALA A 15 9.63 67.84 30.29
N VAL A 16 10.90 67.83 30.68
CA VAL A 16 11.87 66.81 30.27
C VAL A 16 11.49 65.52 30.96
N PHE A 17 10.85 64.60 30.24
CA PHE A 17 10.74 63.19 30.64
C PHE A 17 11.95 62.44 30.16
N THR A 18 12.84 62.09 31.10
CA THR A 18 13.85 61.01 30.89
C THR A 18 13.15 59.70 30.66
N VAL A 19 13.09 59.28 29.41
CA VAL A 19 12.65 57.92 29.05
C VAL A 19 13.78 56.97 29.44
N ALA A 20 13.64 56.34 30.62
CA ALA A 20 14.42 55.14 30.94
C ALA A 20 14.07 54.04 29.92
N GLY A 21 15.01 53.74 29.05
CA GLY A 21 14.87 52.62 28.08
C GLY A 21 14.73 51.28 28.80
N ALA A 22 13.50 50.88 29.04
CA ALA A 22 13.23 49.47 29.32
C ALA A 22 13.35 48.72 27.99
N SER A 23 14.50 48.10 27.75
CA SER A 23 14.67 47.07 26.72
C SER A 23 13.69 45.95 27.04
N ILE A 24 12.55 45.97 26.38
CA ILE A 24 11.66 44.79 26.33
C ILE A 24 12.45 43.74 25.56
N ALA A 25 13.11 42.84 26.30
CA ALA A 25 13.58 41.59 25.76
C ALA A 25 12.34 40.87 25.20
N GLN A 26 12.16 40.99 23.92
CA GLN A 26 11.20 40.23 23.13
C GLN A 26 11.62 38.76 23.27
N SER A 27 11.10 38.09 24.29
CA SER A 27 11.25 36.67 24.42
C SER A 27 10.59 36.04 23.18
N ASP A 28 11.40 35.58 22.24
CA ASP A 28 11.00 34.64 21.21
C ASP A 28 10.50 33.35 21.90
N ARG A 29 9.36 33.42 22.55
CA ARG A 29 8.53 32.24 22.74
C ARG A 29 7.96 31.93 21.37
N SER A 30 8.65 31.03 20.62
CA SER A 30 8.03 30.36 19.51
C SER A 30 6.71 29.82 20.02
N GLU A 31 5.59 30.45 19.64
CA GLU A 31 4.27 29.90 19.97
C GLU A 31 4.22 28.47 19.50
N ALA A 32 4.06 27.53 20.43
CA ALA A 32 4.03 26.11 20.10
C ALA A 32 2.92 25.87 19.07
N ARG A 33 3.31 25.57 17.86
CA ARG A 33 2.39 25.36 16.73
C ARG A 33 1.28 24.41 17.13
N ALA A 34 0.04 24.77 16.84
CA ALA A 34 -1.11 23.91 17.08
C ALA A 34 -0.89 22.55 16.39
N GLN A 35 -0.98 21.46 17.15
CA GLN A 35 -0.72 20.10 16.69
C GLN A 35 -1.91 19.56 15.88
N VAL A 36 -2.31 20.26 14.82
CA VAL A 36 -3.39 19.91 13.88
C VAL A 36 -2.78 19.67 12.51
N LEU A 37 -2.79 18.42 12.06
CA LEU A 37 -2.31 18.03 10.73
C LEU A 37 -3.45 18.16 9.71
N ARG A 38 -3.20 18.85 8.59
CA ARG A 38 -4.10 18.91 7.43
C ARG A 38 -3.53 17.99 6.35
N TYR A 39 -4.19 16.85 6.14
CA TYR A 39 -3.71 15.77 5.28
C TYR A 39 -4.72 15.50 4.14
N ALA A 40 -4.38 15.88 2.90
CA ALA A 40 -5.22 15.64 1.75
C ALA A 40 -5.28 14.13 1.41
N LEU A 41 -6.50 13.57 1.43
CA LEU A 41 -6.80 12.25 0.92
C LEU A 41 -7.09 12.32 -0.59
N GLY A 42 -6.62 11.32 -1.34
CA GLY A 42 -6.81 11.23 -2.79
C GLY A 42 -8.16 10.66 -3.24
N ALA A 43 -8.96 10.15 -2.31
CA ALA A 43 -10.30 9.63 -2.55
C ALA A 43 -11.08 9.56 -1.23
N ASP A 44 -12.41 9.48 -1.32
CA ASP A 44 -13.22 9.08 -0.16
C ASP A 44 -12.98 7.59 0.12
N PRO A 45 -12.79 7.18 1.40
CA PRO A 45 -12.70 5.77 1.73
C PRO A 45 -13.98 5.01 1.34
N PRO A 46 -13.92 4.00 0.47
CA PRO A 46 -15.11 3.20 0.15
C PRO A 46 -15.69 2.48 1.36
N SER A 47 -14.84 2.14 2.33
CA SER A 47 -15.26 1.50 3.58
C SER A 47 -14.26 1.74 4.71
N LEU A 48 -14.76 1.96 5.92
CA LEU A 48 -13.95 1.91 7.15
C LEU A 48 -14.13 0.58 7.92
N ASP A 49 -14.75 -0.41 7.30
CA ASP A 49 -14.79 -1.78 7.79
C ASP A 49 -13.53 -2.54 7.35
N PRO A 50 -12.65 -2.99 8.28
CA PRO A 50 -11.44 -3.73 7.92
C PRO A 50 -11.68 -5.00 7.11
N GLY A 51 -12.86 -5.60 7.27
CA GLY A 51 -13.26 -6.79 6.52
C GLY A 51 -13.65 -6.52 5.06
N LEU A 52 -14.00 -5.27 4.73
CA LEU A 52 -14.44 -4.86 3.38
C LEU A 52 -13.45 -3.93 2.68
N ALA A 53 -12.52 -3.33 3.42
CA ALA A 53 -11.55 -2.40 2.86
C ALA A 53 -10.51 -3.13 1.99
N SER A 54 -10.44 -2.76 0.72
CA SER A 54 -9.49 -3.32 -0.26
C SER A 54 -8.57 -2.27 -0.89
N ASP A 55 -8.61 -1.02 -0.42
CA ASP A 55 -7.87 0.12 -0.95
C ASP A 55 -6.97 0.80 0.08
N THR A 56 -6.00 1.59 -0.41
CA THR A 56 -5.01 2.27 0.42
C THR A 56 -5.57 3.47 1.19
N THR A 57 -6.60 4.13 0.68
CA THR A 57 -7.23 5.28 1.34
C THR A 57 -8.00 4.84 2.58
N SER A 58 -8.85 3.81 2.43
CA SER A 58 -9.52 3.14 3.56
C SER A 58 -8.52 2.66 4.60
N SER A 59 -7.49 1.93 4.17
CA SER A 59 -6.44 1.39 5.05
C SER A 59 -5.68 2.49 5.80
N THR A 60 -5.43 3.64 5.18
CA THR A 60 -4.79 4.80 5.83
C THR A 60 -5.60 5.30 7.02
N VAL A 61 -6.91 5.42 6.87
CA VAL A 61 -7.79 5.85 7.96
C VAL A 61 -7.91 4.75 9.01
N ILE A 62 -8.25 3.53 8.61
CA ILE A 62 -8.49 2.37 9.50
C ILE A 62 -7.28 2.10 10.40
N ASN A 63 -6.06 2.07 9.86
CA ASN A 63 -4.84 1.79 10.62
C ASN A 63 -4.50 2.90 11.65
N ASN A 64 -5.12 4.06 11.56
CA ASN A 64 -4.97 5.14 12.54
C ASN A 64 -6.11 5.22 13.56
N ILE A 65 -7.26 4.59 13.30
CA ILE A 65 -8.36 4.49 14.27
C ILE A 65 -8.46 3.14 14.94
N MET A 66 -7.73 2.12 14.45
CA MET A 66 -7.67 0.77 15.03
C MET A 66 -6.22 0.38 15.33
N GLU A 67 -6.00 -0.47 16.34
CA GLU A 67 -4.67 -0.95 16.72
C GLU A 67 -4.41 -2.35 16.16
N PRO A 68 -3.38 -2.55 15.31
CA PRO A 68 -3.04 -3.86 14.76
C PRO A 68 -2.44 -4.78 15.83
N LEU A 69 -2.60 -6.11 15.65
CA LEU A 69 -1.93 -7.12 16.47
C LEU A 69 -0.42 -6.95 16.44
N ILE A 70 0.12 -6.80 15.25
CA ILE A 70 1.54 -6.67 14.93
C ILE A 70 1.73 -5.36 14.15
N LYS A 71 2.79 -4.64 14.46
CA LYS A 71 3.29 -3.52 13.66
C LYS A 71 4.50 -3.97 12.86
N LEU A 72 4.74 -3.35 11.72
CA LEU A 72 6.00 -3.52 10.99
C LEU A 72 7.04 -2.52 11.49
N GLY A 73 8.25 -3.00 11.70
CA GLY A 73 9.40 -2.18 12.00
C GLY A 73 9.87 -1.36 10.79
N PRO A 74 10.93 -0.56 10.97
CA PRO A 74 11.47 0.25 9.87
C PRO A 74 12.01 -0.59 8.72
N HIS A 75 11.93 -0.03 7.50
CA HIS A 75 12.62 -0.56 6.33
C HIS A 75 14.17 -0.49 6.54
N PRO A 76 14.96 -1.42 6.02
CA PRO A 76 14.58 -2.52 5.10
C PRO A 76 14.11 -3.80 5.79
N ALA A 77 14.29 -3.95 7.09
CA ALA A 77 14.06 -5.23 7.77
C ALA A 77 12.58 -5.60 7.93
N LEU A 78 11.69 -4.60 8.07
CA LEU A 78 10.23 -4.76 8.26
C LEU A 78 9.87 -5.87 9.27
N LYS A 79 10.66 -6.00 10.35
CA LYS A 79 10.45 -7.02 11.38
C LYS A 79 9.11 -6.82 12.07
N ALA A 80 8.47 -7.94 12.45
CA ALA A 80 7.29 -7.89 13.29
C ALA A 80 7.60 -7.27 14.65
N LEU A 81 6.83 -6.26 15.04
CA LEU A 81 6.91 -5.57 16.33
C LEU A 81 5.58 -5.69 17.09
N PRO A 82 5.60 -5.68 18.43
CA PRO A 82 4.40 -5.73 19.23
C PRO A 82 3.44 -4.55 18.96
N GLY A 83 2.19 -4.88 18.63
CA GLY A 83 1.05 -3.97 18.61
C GLY A 83 0.10 -4.27 19.77
N ALA A 84 -1.16 -4.63 19.48
CA ALA A 84 -2.11 -5.14 20.46
C ALA A 84 -1.69 -6.50 21.04
N ALA A 85 -0.95 -7.33 20.28
CA ALA A 85 -0.22 -8.47 20.83
C ALA A 85 1.08 -7.99 21.51
N ALA A 86 1.26 -8.34 22.78
CA ALA A 86 2.47 -8.04 23.53
C ALA A 86 3.63 -8.97 23.14
N SER A 87 3.31 -10.23 22.85
CA SER A 87 4.26 -11.27 22.44
C SER A 87 3.56 -12.38 21.66
N TRP A 88 4.36 -13.20 20.99
CA TRP A 88 3.85 -14.37 20.28
C TRP A 88 4.85 -15.52 20.31
N LYS A 89 4.33 -16.73 20.09
CA LYS A 89 5.12 -17.95 19.95
C LYS A 89 4.64 -18.73 18.72
N VAL A 90 5.57 -19.15 17.88
CA VAL A 90 5.32 -20.00 16.72
C VAL A 90 5.88 -21.39 16.99
N ARG A 91 5.06 -22.42 16.84
CA ARG A 91 5.45 -23.84 16.95
C ARG A 91 4.81 -24.62 15.80
N GLY A 92 5.59 -24.95 14.79
CA GLY A 92 5.09 -25.60 13.58
C GLY A 92 3.96 -24.77 12.95
N ARG A 93 2.76 -25.33 12.90
CA ARG A 93 1.54 -24.67 12.36
C ARG A 93 0.79 -23.82 13.39
N THR A 94 1.26 -23.75 14.63
CA THR A 94 0.54 -23.06 15.70
C THR A 94 1.21 -21.72 16.01
N VAL A 95 0.43 -20.65 15.92
CA VAL A 95 0.80 -19.31 16.38
C VAL A 95 -0.06 -18.96 17.58
N THR A 96 0.59 -18.66 18.71
CA THR A 96 -0.10 -18.21 19.92
C THR A 96 0.30 -16.78 20.22
N LEU A 97 -0.67 -15.88 20.31
CA LEU A 97 -0.49 -14.46 20.61
C LEU A 97 -0.97 -14.17 22.02
N ASN A 98 -0.15 -13.48 22.82
CA ASN A 98 -0.53 -12.93 24.11
C ASN A 98 -0.92 -11.45 23.92
N LEU A 99 -2.19 -11.13 24.10
CA LEU A 99 -2.71 -9.79 23.92
C LEU A 99 -2.41 -8.91 25.13
N ARG A 100 -2.22 -7.62 24.90
CA ARG A 100 -2.10 -6.62 25.98
C ARG A 100 -3.42 -6.46 26.71
N ARG A 101 -3.40 -6.43 28.03
CA ARG A 101 -4.60 -6.27 28.87
C ARG A 101 -5.14 -4.83 28.91
N ASN A 102 -4.34 -3.86 28.47
CA ASN A 102 -4.67 -2.44 28.48
C ASN A 102 -5.08 -1.87 27.10
N VAL A 103 -5.33 -2.73 26.11
CA VAL A 103 -5.98 -2.31 24.86
C VAL A 103 -7.49 -2.25 25.09
N ARG A 104 -8.08 -1.08 24.83
CA ARG A 104 -9.50 -0.83 25.05
C ARG A 104 -10.17 -0.24 23.83
N TRP A 105 -11.41 -0.58 23.66
CA TRP A 105 -12.32 0.09 22.74
C TRP A 105 -12.58 1.53 23.21
N THR A 106 -12.96 2.41 22.27
CA THR A 106 -13.27 3.82 22.54
C THR A 106 -14.43 4.01 23.54
N ASN A 107 -15.31 3.01 23.66
CA ASN A 107 -16.37 2.95 24.68
C ASN A 107 -15.87 2.50 26.08
N GLY A 108 -14.58 2.19 26.22
CA GLY A 108 -13.96 1.77 27.49
C GLY A 108 -13.88 0.26 27.74
N GLN A 109 -14.61 -0.55 26.97
CA GLN A 109 -14.54 -2.00 27.08
C GLN A 109 -13.15 -2.54 26.70
N PRO A 110 -12.66 -3.64 27.30
CA PRO A 110 -11.39 -4.25 26.92
C PRO A 110 -11.50 -4.94 25.55
N THR A 111 -10.44 -4.83 24.75
CA THR A 111 -10.29 -5.63 23.52
C THR A 111 -9.75 -7.01 23.91
N THR A 112 -10.40 -8.06 23.47
CA THR A 112 -10.14 -9.45 23.90
C THR A 112 -9.81 -10.37 22.72
N ALA A 113 -9.33 -11.58 22.99
CA ALA A 113 -9.14 -12.60 21.95
C ALA A 113 -10.44 -13.00 21.26
N GLY A 114 -11.57 -12.94 21.99
CA GLY A 114 -12.89 -13.20 21.43
C GLY A 114 -13.29 -12.21 20.33
N ASP A 115 -12.87 -10.94 20.45
CA ASP A 115 -13.13 -9.92 19.42
C ASP A 115 -12.43 -10.26 18.10
N TYR A 116 -11.17 -10.72 18.17
CA TYR A 116 -10.43 -11.17 16.97
C TYR A 116 -11.05 -12.41 16.35
N VAL A 117 -11.41 -13.41 17.16
CA VAL A 117 -12.06 -14.64 16.66
C VAL A 117 -13.36 -14.29 15.93
N TRP A 118 -14.21 -13.46 16.54
CA TRP A 118 -15.47 -13.06 15.94
C TRP A 118 -15.26 -12.27 14.65
N SER A 119 -14.33 -11.30 14.65
CA SER A 119 -14.04 -10.44 13.50
C SER A 119 -13.51 -11.23 12.32
N TRP A 120 -12.57 -12.13 12.54
CA TRP A 120 -11.98 -12.94 11.46
C TRP A 120 -12.98 -13.93 10.87
N LEU A 121 -13.78 -14.59 11.73
CA LEU A 121 -14.86 -15.47 11.26
C LEU A 121 -15.93 -14.70 10.49
N ARG A 122 -16.16 -13.42 10.82
CA ARG A 122 -17.05 -12.54 10.05
C ARG A 122 -16.40 -12.17 8.71
N THR A 123 -15.13 -11.78 8.70
CA THR A 123 -14.42 -11.40 7.46
C THR A 123 -14.41 -12.53 6.44
N ILE A 124 -14.21 -13.77 6.87
CA ILE A 124 -14.23 -14.93 5.97
C ILE A 124 -15.62 -15.59 5.83
N SER A 125 -16.67 -14.98 6.34
CA SER A 125 -18.01 -15.54 6.12
C SER A 125 -18.44 -15.33 4.68
N PRO A 126 -19.13 -16.32 4.05
CA PRO A 126 -19.68 -16.16 2.71
C PRO A 126 -20.63 -14.95 2.60
N GLU A 127 -21.34 -14.66 3.69
CA GLU A 127 -22.35 -13.60 3.75
C GLU A 127 -21.75 -12.20 3.67
N LEU A 128 -20.52 -12.00 4.14
CA LEU A 128 -19.86 -10.70 4.05
C LEU A 128 -19.34 -10.41 2.65
N GLY A 129 -18.92 -11.43 1.89
CA GLY A 129 -18.40 -11.26 0.53
C GLY A 129 -17.12 -10.42 0.48
N ALA A 130 -16.21 -10.60 1.44
CA ALA A 130 -15.00 -9.79 1.55
C ALA A 130 -13.97 -10.15 0.46
N ASP A 131 -13.53 -9.18 -0.34
CA ASP A 131 -12.52 -9.36 -1.39
C ASP A 131 -11.18 -9.89 -0.83
N TYR A 132 -10.82 -9.48 0.39
CA TYR A 132 -9.59 -9.88 1.06
C TYR A 132 -9.73 -11.12 1.97
N ALA A 133 -10.83 -11.88 1.86
CA ALA A 133 -11.00 -13.14 2.61
C ALA A 133 -9.83 -14.12 2.37
N TYR A 134 -9.23 -14.11 1.18
CA TYR A 134 -8.08 -14.97 0.83
C TYR A 134 -6.85 -14.74 1.72
N GLN A 135 -6.71 -13.57 2.35
CA GLN A 135 -5.62 -13.31 3.31
C GLN A 135 -5.65 -14.27 4.50
N PHE A 136 -6.80 -14.84 4.80
CA PHE A 136 -6.99 -15.79 5.89
C PHE A 136 -6.81 -17.26 5.48
N TYR A 137 -6.64 -17.58 4.18
CA TYR A 137 -6.58 -18.96 3.70
C TYR A 137 -5.35 -19.74 4.19
N GLY A 138 -4.36 -19.05 4.73
CA GLY A 138 -3.29 -19.66 5.51
C GLY A 138 -3.76 -20.31 6.82
N ILE A 139 -4.91 -19.88 7.38
CA ILE A 139 -5.52 -20.46 8.59
C ILE A 139 -6.28 -21.74 8.20
N ALA A 140 -6.07 -22.82 8.94
CA ALA A 140 -6.73 -24.09 8.68
C ALA A 140 -8.27 -23.92 8.65
N GLY A 141 -8.91 -24.44 7.60
CA GLY A 141 -10.36 -24.42 7.44
C GLY A 141 -10.96 -23.08 7.00
N ALA A 142 -10.17 -21.99 6.90
CA ALA A 142 -10.68 -20.66 6.54
C ALA A 142 -11.23 -20.62 5.11
N GLU A 143 -10.47 -21.15 4.14
CA GLU A 143 -10.87 -21.22 2.74
C GLU A 143 -12.14 -22.06 2.54
N ALA A 144 -12.22 -23.24 3.16
CA ALA A 144 -13.39 -24.10 3.09
C ALA A 144 -14.65 -23.41 3.67
N TYR A 145 -14.49 -22.64 4.74
CA TYR A 145 -15.59 -21.87 5.31
C TYR A 145 -16.00 -20.71 4.38
N ASN A 146 -15.04 -19.97 3.84
CA ASN A 146 -15.34 -18.84 2.95
C ASN A 146 -16.05 -19.27 1.66
N ASN A 147 -15.67 -20.44 1.10
CA ASN A 147 -16.29 -20.97 -0.13
C ASN A 147 -17.56 -21.81 0.12
N CYS A 148 -18.06 -21.82 1.35
CA CYS A 148 -19.20 -22.63 1.75
C CYS A 148 -20.49 -22.15 1.09
N LYS A 149 -21.27 -23.12 0.57
CA LYS A 149 -22.60 -22.85 -0.04
C LYS A 149 -23.77 -23.34 0.83
N SER A 150 -23.52 -24.32 1.73
CA SER A 150 -24.53 -24.89 2.63
C SER A 150 -23.86 -25.47 3.88
N ASN A 151 -24.59 -25.58 4.99
CA ASN A 151 -24.09 -26.10 6.27
C ASN A 151 -22.82 -25.37 6.78
N CYS A 152 -22.73 -24.07 6.54
CA CYS A 152 -21.54 -23.27 6.83
C CYS A 152 -21.16 -23.24 8.32
N GLY A 153 -22.11 -23.48 9.23
CA GLY A 153 -21.86 -23.55 10.67
C GLY A 153 -20.84 -24.63 11.06
N ALA A 154 -20.91 -25.81 10.46
CA ALA A 154 -19.97 -26.90 10.70
C ALA A 154 -18.53 -26.56 10.21
N LEU A 155 -18.41 -25.89 9.06
CA LEU A 155 -17.12 -25.45 8.53
C LEU A 155 -16.55 -24.28 9.35
N ARG A 156 -17.41 -23.34 9.76
CA ARG A 156 -17.05 -22.23 10.65
C ARG A 156 -16.41 -22.72 11.94
N ALA A 157 -16.97 -23.77 12.56
CA ALA A 157 -16.44 -24.36 13.80
C ALA A 157 -15.05 -25.01 13.62
N LYS A 158 -14.68 -25.42 12.39
CA LYS A 158 -13.40 -26.03 12.05
C LYS A 158 -12.29 -25.01 11.73
N VAL A 159 -12.62 -23.71 11.63
CA VAL A 159 -11.61 -22.68 11.38
C VAL A 159 -10.61 -22.62 12.53
N GLY A 160 -9.32 -22.64 12.19
CA GLY A 160 -8.20 -22.71 13.10
C GLY A 160 -7.92 -21.43 13.89
N VAL A 161 -8.93 -20.70 14.34
CA VAL A 161 -8.78 -19.52 15.20
C VAL A 161 -9.58 -19.69 16.47
N LYS A 162 -8.92 -19.58 17.65
CA LYS A 162 -9.56 -19.83 18.97
C LYS A 162 -9.03 -18.88 20.03
N ALA A 163 -9.91 -18.37 20.87
CA ALA A 163 -9.57 -17.73 22.13
C ALA A 163 -9.34 -18.81 23.20
N LEU A 164 -8.11 -18.95 23.70
CA LEU A 164 -7.78 -19.87 24.80
C LEU A 164 -8.06 -19.27 26.17
N GLY A 165 -8.42 -18.02 26.21
CA GLY A 165 -8.74 -17.19 27.35
C GLY A 165 -8.98 -15.77 26.90
N ARG A 166 -9.22 -14.87 27.84
CA ARG A 166 -9.58 -13.48 27.51
C ARG A 166 -8.53 -12.75 26.66
N TYR A 167 -7.24 -13.08 26.85
CA TYR A 167 -6.11 -12.37 26.23
C TYR A 167 -5.13 -13.30 25.52
N THR A 168 -5.52 -14.52 25.20
CA THR A 168 -4.68 -15.47 24.48
C THR A 168 -5.41 -15.93 23.21
N LEU A 169 -4.87 -15.58 22.06
CA LEU A 169 -5.38 -15.95 20.75
C LEU A 169 -4.49 -17.05 20.16
N ARG A 170 -5.07 -18.20 19.83
CA ARG A 170 -4.39 -19.29 19.14
C ARG A 170 -4.88 -19.41 17.71
N ILE A 171 -3.92 -19.51 16.78
CA ILE A 171 -4.14 -19.69 15.37
C ILE A 171 -3.46 -20.99 14.94
N THR A 172 -4.19 -21.84 14.24
CA THR A 172 -3.67 -23.05 13.62
C THR A 172 -3.65 -22.85 12.10
N LEU A 173 -2.47 -22.90 11.52
CA LEU A 173 -2.28 -22.73 10.07
C LEU A 173 -2.47 -24.06 9.33
N ARG A 174 -2.79 -24.00 8.02
CA ARG A 174 -2.83 -25.19 7.15
C ARG A 174 -1.45 -25.82 6.97
N SER A 175 -0.40 -24.98 6.90
CA SER A 175 1.01 -25.34 6.87
C SER A 175 1.83 -24.33 7.67
N PRO A 176 3.10 -24.61 8.06
CA PRO A 176 3.97 -23.62 8.66
C PRO A 176 4.21 -22.47 7.69
N GLN A 177 3.97 -21.23 8.11
CA GLN A 177 4.16 -20.02 7.28
C GLN A 177 5.05 -19.01 8.03
N ALA A 178 6.24 -18.78 7.51
CA ALA A 178 7.24 -17.95 8.18
C ALA A 178 6.88 -16.46 8.24
N TRP A 179 6.08 -15.98 7.29
CA TRP A 179 5.64 -14.59 7.17
C TRP A 179 4.33 -14.30 7.90
N PHE A 180 3.62 -15.32 8.40
CA PHE A 180 2.26 -15.15 8.92
C PHE A 180 2.17 -14.12 10.05
N VAL A 181 3.18 -14.05 10.94
CA VAL A 181 3.21 -13.05 12.01
C VAL A 181 3.27 -11.62 11.43
N GLN A 182 4.05 -11.39 10.38
CA GLN A 182 4.12 -10.09 9.71
C GLN A 182 2.82 -9.77 8.96
N GLN A 183 2.17 -10.77 8.38
CA GLN A 183 0.87 -10.65 7.72
C GLN A 183 -0.22 -10.14 8.68
N LEU A 184 -0.14 -10.45 9.98
CA LEU A 184 -1.05 -9.92 11.00
C LEU A 184 -0.98 -8.38 11.20
N SER A 185 -0.09 -7.70 10.51
CA SER A 185 -0.07 -6.23 10.40
C SER A 185 -1.04 -5.69 9.35
N HIS A 186 -1.56 -6.55 8.47
CA HIS A 186 -2.48 -6.13 7.41
C HIS A 186 -3.84 -5.71 7.98
N THR A 187 -4.46 -4.72 7.33
CA THR A 187 -5.73 -4.11 7.75
C THR A 187 -6.85 -5.13 7.98
N SER A 188 -6.95 -6.15 7.14
CA SER A 188 -8.00 -7.19 7.26
C SER A 188 -7.98 -7.96 8.58
N PHE A 189 -6.84 -8.02 9.30
CA PHE A 189 -6.71 -8.71 10.59
C PHE A 189 -7.08 -7.85 11.80
N LEU A 190 -7.53 -6.60 11.58
CA LEU A 190 -7.97 -5.73 12.67
C LEU A 190 -9.31 -6.22 13.24
N PRO A 191 -9.52 -6.04 14.56
CA PRO A 191 -10.77 -6.45 15.18
C PRO A 191 -11.84 -5.38 14.99
N VAL A 192 -13.11 -5.78 14.95
CA VAL A 192 -14.26 -4.89 14.99
C VAL A 192 -15.11 -5.14 16.23
N HIS A 193 -15.75 -4.11 16.76
CA HIS A 193 -16.57 -4.22 17.96
C HIS A 193 -17.92 -4.89 17.65
N LYS A 194 -18.07 -6.17 18.03
CA LYS A 194 -19.22 -7.02 17.68
C LYS A 194 -20.56 -6.34 17.94
N ALA A 195 -20.76 -5.81 19.14
CA ALA A 195 -22.06 -5.22 19.52
C ALA A 195 -22.41 -3.99 18.66
N THR A 196 -21.42 -3.18 18.26
CA THR A 196 -21.61 -2.04 17.35
C THR A 196 -22.03 -2.51 15.96
N VAL A 197 -21.32 -3.50 15.41
CA VAL A 197 -21.65 -4.07 14.08
C VAL A 197 -23.07 -4.65 14.09
N GLN A 198 -23.42 -5.41 15.12
CA GLN A 198 -24.76 -6.03 15.22
C GLN A 198 -25.88 -5.00 15.41
N ARG A 199 -25.59 -3.90 16.15
CA ARG A 199 -26.57 -2.84 16.42
C ARG A 199 -26.85 -1.96 15.21
N HIS A 200 -25.81 -1.61 14.45
CA HIS A 200 -25.90 -0.58 13.41
C HIS A 200 -25.81 -1.14 11.98
N GLY A 201 -25.60 -2.46 11.81
CA GLY A 201 -25.52 -3.09 10.49
C GLY A 201 -24.50 -2.41 9.59
N LYS A 202 -24.90 -2.05 8.38
CA LYS A 202 -24.02 -1.40 7.39
C LYS A 202 -23.51 -0.02 7.83
N ASN A 203 -24.21 0.66 8.72
CA ASN A 203 -23.89 2.02 9.19
C ASN A 203 -22.99 2.01 10.44
N TRP A 204 -22.41 0.87 10.82
CA TRP A 204 -21.58 0.78 12.03
C TRP A 204 -20.28 1.60 11.94
N THR A 205 -19.81 1.91 10.74
CA THR A 205 -18.60 2.70 10.50
C THR A 205 -18.82 4.21 10.51
N GLU A 206 -20.10 4.65 10.54
CA GLU A 206 -20.46 6.07 10.52
C GLU A 206 -20.05 6.81 11.81
N PRO A 207 -19.77 8.12 11.72
CA PRO A 207 -19.53 8.96 12.89
C PRO A 207 -20.66 8.86 13.92
N GLY A 208 -20.30 8.73 15.18
CA GLY A 208 -21.26 8.50 16.28
C GLY A 208 -21.57 7.03 16.56
N ASN A 209 -21.50 6.16 15.55
CA ASN A 209 -21.71 4.71 15.70
C ASN A 209 -20.40 3.97 15.96
N ILE A 210 -19.35 4.32 15.21
CA ILE A 210 -18.11 3.55 15.16
C ILE A 210 -17.40 3.46 16.52
N VAL A 211 -17.09 2.23 16.93
CA VAL A 211 -16.29 1.93 18.12
C VAL A 211 -15.00 1.26 17.69
N THR A 212 -13.88 1.91 17.97
CA THR A 212 -12.53 1.50 17.56
C THR A 212 -11.60 1.35 18.77
N ASN A 213 -10.37 0.87 18.58
CA ASN A 213 -9.41 0.65 19.68
C ASN A 213 -8.04 1.31 19.44
N GLY A 214 -7.94 2.19 18.45
CA GLY A 214 -6.69 2.78 18.00
C GLY A 214 -6.34 4.13 18.62
N PRO A 215 -5.25 4.72 18.11
CA PRO A 215 -4.68 5.98 18.62
C PRO A 215 -5.54 7.22 18.37
N PHE A 216 -6.35 7.21 17.32
CA PHE A 216 -7.30 8.27 16.99
C PHE A 216 -8.72 7.75 16.96
N LYS A 217 -9.70 8.66 16.98
CA LYS A 217 -11.13 8.39 16.84
C LYS A 217 -11.67 9.14 15.63
N LEU A 218 -12.60 8.55 14.91
CA LEU A 218 -13.38 9.24 13.89
C LEU A 218 -14.32 10.23 14.57
N ALA A 219 -14.14 11.51 14.29
CA ALA A 219 -14.97 12.59 14.83
C ALA A 219 -16.04 13.05 13.85
N SER A 220 -15.71 13.11 12.57
CA SER A 220 -16.66 13.39 11.49
C SER A 220 -16.21 12.77 10.20
N TRP A 221 -17.18 12.46 9.35
CA TRP A 221 -16.97 12.03 7.97
C TRP A 221 -18.14 12.60 7.14
N ARG A 222 -17.81 13.51 6.26
CA ARG A 222 -18.70 14.01 5.23
C ARG A 222 -18.21 13.41 3.94
N HIS A 223 -18.94 12.45 3.44
CA HIS A 223 -18.59 11.72 2.22
C HIS A 223 -18.28 12.68 1.07
N ASP A 224 -17.30 12.33 0.26
CA ASP A 224 -16.76 13.10 -0.88
C ASP A 224 -16.20 14.49 -0.53
N ALA A 225 -16.19 14.88 0.74
CA ALA A 225 -15.75 16.22 1.17
C ALA A 225 -14.59 16.18 2.19
N SER A 226 -14.79 15.55 3.33
CA SER A 226 -13.77 15.58 4.39
C SER A 226 -13.99 14.54 5.48
N LEU A 227 -12.89 14.13 6.10
CA LEU A 227 -12.86 13.27 7.26
C LEU A 227 -12.03 13.93 8.37
N ARG A 228 -12.42 13.76 9.62
CA ARG A 228 -11.68 14.28 10.77
C ARG A 228 -11.40 13.20 11.79
N LEU A 229 -10.14 13.10 12.20
CA LEU A 229 -9.71 12.27 13.30
C LEU A 229 -9.29 13.13 14.48
N VAL A 230 -9.61 12.69 15.70
CA VAL A 230 -9.16 13.33 16.93
C VAL A 230 -8.39 12.33 17.80
N LYS A 231 -7.42 12.83 18.57
CA LYS A 231 -6.62 12.01 19.47
C LYS A 231 -7.52 11.22 20.43
N ASN A 232 -7.29 9.90 20.51
CA ASN A 232 -7.90 9.06 21.53
C ASN A 232 -7.10 9.15 22.83
N THR A 233 -7.52 10.00 23.75
CA THR A 233 -6.84 10.23 25.03
C THR A 233 -6.84 8.99 25.93
N LYS A 234 -7.74 8.03 25.70
CA LYS A 234 -7.83 6.75 26.42
C LYS A 234 -6.98 5.64 25.80
N TRP A 235 -6.34 5.90 24.65
CA TRP A 235 -5.46 4.91 24.04
C TRP A 235 -4.23 4.67 24.92
N ARG A 236 -3.80 3.40 25.05
CA ARG A 236 -2.75 2.97 26.00
C ARG A 236 -1.44 3.79 25.96
N ALA A 237 -1.09 4.34 24.78
CA ALA A 237 0.11 5.15 24.60
C ALA A 237 -0.22 6.59 24.15
N ALA A 238 -1.38 7.13 24.51
CA ALA A 238 -1.84 8.46 24.12
C ALA A 238 -0.84 9.58 24.46
N LYS A 239 -0.08 9.45 25.55
CA LYS A 239 0.95 10.42 25.95
C LYS A 239 2.05 10.62 24.90
N SER A 240 2.33 9.60 24.07
CA SER A 240 3.35 9.68 23.00
C SER A 240 2.87 10.41 21.75
N ILE A 241 1.56 10.59 21.57
CA ILE A 241 0.97 11.25 20.40
C ILE A 241 1.01 12.75 20.61
N ARG A 242 1.60 13.47 19.67
CA ARG A 242 1.62 14.95 19.66
C ARG A 242 0.39 15.54 18.99
N LEU A 243 -0.04 14.99 17.86
CA LEU A 243 -1.21 15.49 17.14
C LEU A 243 -2.47 15.42 18.00
N SER A 244 -3.18 16.53 18.09
CA SER A 244 -4.50 16.61 18.74
C SER A 244 -5.62 16.25 17.77
N ARG A 245 -5.44 16.61 16.48
CA ARG A 245 -6.44 16.44 15.42
C ARG A 245 -5.77 16.26 14.06
N ILE A 246 -6.47 15.57 13.17
CA ILE A 246 -6.10 15.40 11.78
C ILE A 246 -7.33 15.75 10.95
N ASP A 247 -7.25 16.82 10.16
CA ASP A 247 -8.27 17.23 9.20
C ASP A 247 -7.87 16.69 7.83
N MET A 248 -8.74 15.87 7.24
CA MET A 248 -8.47 15.17 5.98
C MET A 248 -9.46 15.62 4.91
N PRO A 249 -9.21 16.73 4.19
CA PRO A 249 -9.99 17.07 3.01
C PRO A 249 -9.80 16.00 1.93
N ILE A 250 -10.89 15.64 1.25
CA ILE A 250 -10.89 14.71 0.12
C ILE A 250 -10.66 15.52 -1.15
N ILE A 251 -9.50 15.35 -1.77
CA ILE A 251 -9.09 16.10 -2.97
C ILE A 251 -8.61 15.09 -4.00
N VAL A 252 -9.47 14.72 -4.92
CA VAL A 252 -9.22 13.64 -5.90
C VAL A 252 -8.29 14.11 -7.03
N GLU A 253 -8.47 15.37 -7.47
CA GLU A 253 -7.74 15.92 -8.61
C GLU A 253 -6.34 16.36 -8.16
N GLN A 254 -5.29 15.88 -8.88
CA GLN A 254 -3.89 16.06 -8.51
C GLN A 254 -3.44 17.54 -8.54
N ALA A 255 -3.87 18.32 -9.53
CA ALA A 255 -3.50 19.73 -9.63
C ALA A 255 -4.15 20.53 -8.48
N THR A 256 -5.41 20.25 -8.15
CA THR A 256 -6.11 20.86 -7.01
C THR A 256 -5.41 20.56 -5.69
N ALA A 257 -5.03 19.28 -5.46
CA ALA A 257 -4.29 18.89 -4.26
C ALA A 257 -2.91 19.57 -4.17
N THR A 258 -2.20 19.67 -5.30
CA THR A 258 -0.91 20.34 -5.40
C THR A 258 -1.03 21.84 -5.12
N ASN A 259 -2.06 22.49 -5.67
CA ASN A 259 -2.34 23.92 -5.43
C ASN A 259 -2.73 24.18 -3.95
N ALA A 260 -3.58 23.32 -3.35
CA ALA A 260 -3.92 23.39 -1.93
C ALA A 260 -2.69 23.25 -1.03
N PHE A 261 -1.76 22.36 -1.40
CA PHE A 261 -0.47 22.24 -0.70
C PHE A 261 0.39 23.50 -0.87
N GLN A 262 0.49 24.04 -2.08
CA GLN A 262 1.26 25.26 -2.35
C GLN A 262 0.72 26.45 -1.56
N ALA A 263 -0.60 26.65 -1.55
CA ALA A 263 -1.30 27.70 -0.80
C ALA A 263 -1.23 27.54 0.73
N GLY A 264 -0.75 26.38 1.23
CA GLY A 264 -0.69 26.11 2.67
C GLY A 264 -2.03 25.67 3.29
N ASN A 265 -3.01 25.27 2.49
CA ASN A 265 -4.30 24.76 2.96
C ASN A 265 -4.18 23.31 3.45
N VAL A 266 -3.18 22.55 2.97
CA VAL A 266 -2.82 21.22 3.46
C VAL A 266 -1.33 21.14 3.78
N ASP A 267 -0.98 20.31 4.75
CA ASP A 267 0.40 20.12 5.24
C ASP A 267 1.06 18.89 4.57
N VAL A 268 0.23 17.92 4.21
CA VAL A 268 0.62 16.69 3.52
C VAL A 268 -0.37 16.39 2.40
N SER A 269 0.13 15.98 1.25
CA SER A 269 -0.69 15.45 0.14
C SER A 269 -0.09 14.16 -0.39
N THR A 270 -0.90 13.09 -0.40
CA THR A 270 -0.60 11.80 -1.03
C THR A 270 -1.44 11.55 -2.29
N THR A 271 -2.26 12.52 -2.72
CA THR A 271 -3.11 12.44 -3.92
C THR A 271 -2.30 12.21 -5.22
N GLY A 272 -0.98 12.47 -5.16
CA GLY A 272 -0.09 12.46 -6.30
C GLY A 272 0.19 13.87 -6.80
N ILE A 273 1.08 13.96 -7.79
CA ILE A 273 1.51 15.21 -8.40
C ILE A 273 1.32 15.05 -9.92
N PRO A 274 0.76 16.06 -10.62
CA PRO A 274 0.69 16.00 -12.07
C PRO A 274 2.08 15.70 -12.67
N PRO A 275 2.22 14.75 -13.61
CA PRO A 275 3.53 14.34 -14.15
C PRO A 275 4.38 15.51 -14.68
N ALA A 276 3.75 16.52 -15.26
CA ALA A 276 4.42 17.73 -15.76
C ALA A 276 5.07 18.56 -14.64
N ASP A 277 4.52 18.52 -13.43
CA ASP A 277 4.99 19.31 -12.28
C ASP A 277 6.05 18.58 -11.45
N ILE A 278 6.21 17.26 -11.60
CA ILE A 278 7.15 16.46 -10.81
C ILE A 278 8.59 17.03 -10.89
N PRO A 279 9.15 17.44 -12.04
CA PRO A 279 10.49 18.03 -12.11
C PRO A 279 10.65 19.27 -11.26
N LYS A 280 9.62 20.13 -11.18
CA LYS A 280 9.60 21.33 -10.31
C LYS A 280 9.66 20.93 -8.84
N TRP A 281 8.77 20.02 -8.42
CA TRP A 281 8.66 19.61 -7.01
C TRP A 281 9.89 18.85 -6.51
N LYS A 282 10.52 18.02 -7.35
CA LYS A 282 11.76 17.31 -7.01
C LYS A 282 12.92 18.22 -6.60
N LYS A 283 12.92 19.48 -7.04
CA LYS A 283 13.92 20.50 -6.65
C LYS A 283 13.63 21.10 -5.27
N THR A 284 12.51 20.76 -4.65
CA THR A 284 12.09 21.32 -3.37
C THR A 284 12.34 20.36 -2.21
N LYS A 285 12.37 20.88 -0.97
CA LYS A 285 12.44 20.08 0.25
C LYS A 285 11.10 19.37 0.57
N PHE A 286 10.04 19.71 -0.14
CA PHE A 286 8.69 19.21 0.09
C PHE A 286 8.42 17.84 -0.55
N PHE A 287 9.06 17.56 -1.68
CA PHE A 287 8.89 16.29 -2.37
C PHE A 287 9.60 15.16 -1.63
N LYS A 288 8.84 14.18 -1.18
CA LYS A 288 9.35 13.01 -0.48
C LYS A 288 9.11 11.74 -1.28
N VAL A 289 10.07 10.82 -1.23
CA VAL A 289 10.01 9.52 -1.90
C VAL A 289 10.41 8.45 -0.89
N TRP A 290 9.62 7.39 -0.81
CA TRP A 290 9.93 6.19 -0.03
C TRP A 290 9.84 4.96 -0.94
N THR A 291 10.59 3.92 -0.62
CA THR A 291 10.49 2.63 -1.29
C THR A 291 9.13 1.99 -1.04
N ALA A 292 8.57 1.35 -2.07
CA ALA A 292 7.44 0.43 -1.93
C ALA A 292 7.88 -1.01 -2.23
N ILE A 293 7.15 -1.99 -1.71
CA ILE A 293 7.33 -3.39 -2.09
C ILE A 293 6.27 -3.73 -3.12
N GLY A 294 6.63 -3.56 -4.39
CA GLY A 294 5.71 -3.84 -5.48
C GLY A 294 6.38 -3.69 -6.83
N THR A 295 5.81 -4.33 -7.83
CA THR A 295 6.34 -4.37 -9.19
C THR A 295 5.27 -4.06 -10.21
N TYR A 296 5.56 -3.10 -11.08
CA TYR A 296 4.81 -2.84 -12.29
C TYR A 296 5.35 -3.75 -13.40
N TYR A 297 4.48 -4.47 -14.07
CA TYR A 297 4.88 -5.44 -15.08
C TYR A 297 3.90 -5.51 -16.24
N TYR A 298 4.38 -6.06 -17.36
CA TYR A 298 3.53 -6.58 -18.42
C TYR A 298 3.53 -8.10 -18.36
N GLY A 299 2.33 -8.71 -18.40
CA GLY A 299 2.15 -10.14 -18.51
C GLY A 299 1.98 -10.55 -19.96
N PHE A 300 2.55 -11.69 -20.33
CA PHE A 300 2.36 -12.31 -21.62
C PHE A 300 1.37 -13.46 -21.53
N ASN A 301 0.35 -13.47 -22.39
CA ASN A 301 -0.42 -14.69 -22.58
C ASN A 301 0.46 -15.71 -23.34
N VAL A 302 0.97 -16.71 -22.63
CA VAL A 302 1.92 -17.66 -23.21
C VAL A 302 1.27 -18.61 -24.26
N LYS A 303 -0.07 -18.67 -24.34
CA LYS A 303 -0.75 -19.33 -25.45
C LYS A 303 -0.63 -18.54 -26.75
N ASN A 304 -0.69 -17.21 -26.65
CA ASN A 304 -0.63 -16.33 -27.82
C ASN A 304 0.79 -15.95 -28.22
N ILE A 305 1.72 -15.90 -27.24
CA ILE A 305 3.15 -15.67 -27.45
C ILE A 305 3.94 -16.83 -26.82
N PRO A 306 3.90 -18.03 -27.41
CA PRO A 306 4.46 -19.25 -26.80
C PRO A 306 6.00 -19.25 -26.78
N ASP A 307 6.66 -18.64 -27.77
CA ASP A 307 8.12 -18.65 -27.86
C ASP A 307 8.75 -17.73 -26.82
N VAL A 308 9.56 -18.31 -25.94
CA VAL A 308 10.28 -17.57 -24.89
C VAL A 308 11.29 -16.57 -25.47
N ASN A 309 11.85 -16.84 -26.67
CA ASN A 309 12.77 -15.92 -27.31
C ASN A 309 12.03 -14.67 -27.78
N GLN A 310 10.79 -14.77 -28.26
CA GLN A 310 9.98 -13.60 -28.58
C GLN A 310 9.72 -12.75 -27.33
N ARG A 311 9.32 -13.37 -26.22
CA ARG A 311 9.11 -12.65 -24.94
C ARG A 311 10.40 -12.00 -24.44
N LYS A 312 11.55 -12.68 -24.57
CA LYS A 312 12.87 -12.10 -24.26
C LYS A 312 13.23 -10.94 -25.18
N ALA A 313 12.99 -11.07 -26.49
CA ALA A 313 13.22 -9.98 -27.44
C ALA A 313 12.45 -8.72 -27.05
N MET A 314 11.15 -8.84 -26.78
CA MET A 314 10.29 -7.74 -26.34
C MET A 314 10.79 -7.12 -25.04
N ALA A 315 11.21 -7.95 -24.07
CA ALA A 315 11.71 -7.47 -22.79
C ALA A 315 13.06 -6.74 -22.90
N PHE A 316 13.97 -7.18 -23.78
CA PHE A 316 15.28 -6.55 -24.00
C PHE A 316 15.17 -5.28 -24.87
N ALA A 317 14.14 -5.15 -25.70
CA ALA A 317 13.85 -3.93 -26.46
C ALA A 317 13.22 -2.84 -25.58
N THR A 318 12.71 -3.15 -24.39
CA THR A 318 12.03 -2.20 -23.52
C THR A 318 13.02 -1.42 -22.64
N ASP A 319 13.07 -0.10 -22.79
CA ASP A 319 13.93 0.80 -22.00
C ASP A 319 13.23 1.24 -20.71
N ARG A 320 13.52 0.53 -19.64
CA ARG A 320 12.97 0.78 -18.28
C ARG A 320 13.47 2.09 -17.69
N TYR A 321 14.71 2.48 -18.03
CA TYR A 321 15.28 3.74 -17.58
C TYR A 321 14.56 4.94 -18.20
N GLN A 322 14.29 4.91 -19.52
CA GLN A 322 13.50 5.97 -20.17
C GLN A 322 12.11 6.07 -19.55
N ILE A 323 11.43 4.94 -19.33
CA ILE A 323 10.11 4.91 -18.70
C ILE A 323 10.15 5.57 -17.31
N THR A 324 11.09 5.19 -16.46
CA THR A 324 11.14 5.69 -15.07
C THR A 324 11.64 7.12 -14.97
N LYS A 325 12.56 7.53 -15.85
CA LYS A 325 13.18 8.86 -15.80
C LYS A 325 12.34 9.95 -16.49
N TYR A 326 11.65 9.63 -17.59
CA TYR A 326 11.01 10.63 -18.42
C TYR A 326 9.48 10.53 -18.47
N ILE A 327 8.91 9.34 -18.18
CA ILE A 327 7.45 9.17 -18.24
C ILE A 327 6.85 9.20 -16.83
N THR A 328 7.31 8.34 -15.92
CA THR A 328 6.72 8.26 -14.57
C THR A 328 7.33 9.26 -13.59
N GLN A 329 8.61 9.50 -13.65
CA GLN A 329 9.38 10.54 -12.96
C GLN A 329 9.30 10.55 -11.41
N SER A 330 8.53 9.67 -10.78
CA SER A 330 8.26 9.68 -9.32
C SER A 330 9.25 8.84 -8.50
N GLY A 331 10.47 8.62 -9.02
CA GLY A 331 11.52 7.89 -8.30
C GLY A 331 11.47 6.38 -8.44
N GLN A 332 10.60 5.84 -9.30
CA GLN A 332 10.54 4.42 -9.60
C GLN A 332 11.89 3.88 -10.05
N ILE A 333 12.19 2.65 -9.68
CA ILE A 333 13.47 2.01 -9.95
C ILE A 333 13.29 1.03 -11.11
N PRO A 334 14.10 1.10 -12.20
CA PRO A 334 14.07 0.11 -13.28
C PRO A 334 14.20 -1.32 -12.73
N ALA A 335 13.23 -2.18 -13.00
CA ALA A 335 13.22 -3.52 -12.46
C ALA A 335 14.13 -4.45 -13.27
N LYS A 336 15.09 -5.08 -12.63
CA LYS A 336 15.92 -6.14 -13.25
C LYS A 336 15.33 -7.54 -13.08
N GLY A 337 14.30 -7.68 -12.25
CA GLY A 337 13.55 -8.91 -11.99
C GLY A 337 12.18 -8.60 -11.38
N PHE A 338 11.41 -9.62 -11.08
CA PHE A 338 10.07 -9.46 -10.54
C PHE A 338 10.08 -9.05 -9.06
N THR A 339 10.94 -9.67 -8.26
CA THR A 339 11.03 -9.35 -6.83
C THR A 339 11.54 -7.93 -6.61
N PRO A 340 10.84 -7.06 -5.82
CA PRO A 340 11.37 -5.74 -5.48
C PRO A 340 12.68 -5.85 -4.70
N SER A 341 13.70 -5.03 -5.07
CA SER A 341 14.98 -5.01 -4.35
C SER A 341 14.86 -4.55 -2.90
N SER A 342 13.78 -3.86 -2.57
CA SER A 342 13.47 -3.34 -1.24
C SER A 342 12.96 -4.39 -0.25
N ILE A 343 12.64 -5.60 -0.71
CA ILE A 343 12.18 -6.68 0.18
C ILE A 343 13.37 -7.34 0.89
N SER A 344 13.13 -7.93 2.05
CA SER A 344 14.17 -8.67 2.78
C SER A 344 14.75 -9.80 1.91
N GLY A 345 16.08 -9.79 1.70
CA GLY A 345 16.75 -10.73 0.82
C GLY A 345 16.65 -10.41 -0.68
N GLY A 346 15.99 -9.31 -1.06
CA GLY A 346 15.81 -8.90 -2.45
C GLY A 346 17.08 -8.89 -3.31
N PRO A 347 18.19 -8.28 -2.86
CA PRO A 347 19.45 -8.31 -3.62
C PRO A 347 19.96 -9.73 -3.91
N THR A 348 19.84 -10.65 -2.95
CA THR A 348 20.23 -12.07 -3.12
C THR A 348 19.28 -12.80 -4.08
N ILE A 349 17.98 -12.59 -3.94
CA ILE A 349 16.95 -13.17 -4.82
C ILE A 349 17.22 -12.76 -6.27
N LEU A 350 17.57 -11.51 -6.49
CA LEU A 350 17.81 -10.90 -7.81
C LEU A 350 19.23 -11.12 -8.37
N LYS A 351 20.09 -11.92 -7.72
CA LYS A 351 21.49 -12.06 -8.12
C LYS A 351 21.66 -12.41 -9.62
N ASN A 352 20.81 -13.29 -10.13
CA ASN A 352 20.86 -13.76 -11.52
C ASN A 352 19.73 -13.20 -12.41
N ALA A 353 19.00 -12.18 -11.93
CA ALA A 353 17.99 -11.53 -12.77
C ALA A 353 18.65 -10.73 -13.90
N THR A 354 18.10 -10.82 -15.11
CA THR A 354 18.78 -10.39 -16.35
C THR A 354 18.10 -9.23 -17.07
N MET A 355 16.99 -8.70 -16.57
CA MET A 355 16.31 -7.60 -17.25
C MET A 355 17.18 -6.35 -17.26
N PRO A 356 17.50 -5.77 -18.45
CA PRO A 356 18.33 -4.59 -18.53
C PRO A 356 17.56 -3.34 -18.10
N ALA A 357 18.23 -2.41 -17.41
CA ALA A 357 17.63 -1.11 -17.10
C ALA A 357 17.45 -0.26 -18.37
N ARG A 358 18.45 -0.26 -19.25
CA ARG A 358 18.37 0.33 -20.59
C ARG A 358 18.15 -0.74 -21.63
N ARG A 359 17.41 -0.43 -22.68
CA ARG A 359 17.17 -1.39 -23.77
C ARG A 359 18.49 -1.86 -24.39
N ASN A 360 18.50 -3.10 -24.85
CA ASN A 360 19.57 -3.69 -25.63
C ASN A 360 18.98 -4.25 -26.94
N VAL A 361 18.90 -3.41 -27.95
CA VAL A 361 18.26 -3.72 -29.24
C VAL A 361 19.00 -4.83 -29.96
N THR A 362 20.32 -4.83 -29.94
CA THR A 362 21.15 -5.90 -30.56
C THR A 362 20.78 -7.26 -29.96
N ARG A 363 20.75 -7.35 -28.63
CA ARG A 363 20.39 -8.59 -27.95
C ARG A 363 18.93 -8.99 -28.18
N ALA A 364 18.03 -7.99 -28.27
CA ALA A 364 16.63 -8.22 -28.59
C ALA A 364 16.46 -8.82 -29.98
N LYS A 365 17.14 -8.27 -31.00
CA LYS A 365 17.16 -8.83 -32.36
C LYS A 365 17.77 -10.23 -32.42
N GLN A 366 18.81 -10.52 -31.65
CA GLN A 366 19.39 -11.87 -31.52
C GLN A 366 18.39 -12.88 -30.91
N PHE A 367 17.53 -12.47 -29.98
CA PHE A 367 16.45 -13.34 -29.50
C PHE A 367 15.38 -13.49 -30.58
N MET A 368 14.97 -12.42 -31.24
CA MET A 368 13.93 -12.47 -32.27
C MET A 368 14.32 -13.37 -33.46
N SER A 369 15.58 -13.36 -33.87
CA SER A 369 16.06 -14.22 -34.98
C SER A 369 16.00 -15.73 -34.70
N ARG A 370 15.81 -16.13 -33.43
CA ARG A 370 15.63 -17.55 -33.04
C ARG A 370 14.16 -18.00 -33.07
N VAL A 371 13.24 -17.04 -33.25
CA VAL A 371 11.80 -17.31 -33.30
C VAL A 371 11.41 -17.75 -34.71
N ARG A 372 10.94 -19.00 -34.89
CA ARG A 372 10.56 -19.51 -36.21
C ARG A 372 9.32 -18.80 -36.78
N SER A 373 8.31 -18.60 -35.94
CA SER A 373 7.02 -18.03 -36.35
C SER A 373 6.63 -16.92 -35.35
N PRO A 374 7.22 -15.70 -35.47
CA PRO A 374 6.92 -14.64 -34.53
C PRO A 374 5.50 -14.10 -34.74
N LYS A 375 4.77 -13.93 -33.67
CA LYS A 375 3.53 -13.16 -33.69
C LYS A 375 3.87 -11.69 -33.88
N ARG A 376 3.53 -11.12 -35.04
CA ARG A 376 3.87 -9.73 -35.40
C ARG A 376 2.83 -8.74 -34.89
N ASN A 377 1.55 -9.07 -34.95
CA ASN A 377 0.45 -8.22 -34.49
C ASN A 377 0.18 -8.48 -33.00
N ILE A 378 0.52 -7.52 -32.16
CA ILE A 378 0.45 -7.63 -30.70
C ILE A 378 -0.65 -6.71 -30.16
N ARG A 379 -1.60 -7.26 -29.44
CA ARG A 379 -2.62 -6.50 -28.71
C ARG A 379 -2.14 -6.28 -27.27
N LEU A 380 -1.84 -5.01 -26.93
CA LEU A 380 -1.38 -4.62 -25.60
C LEU A 380 -2.53 -3.93 -24.85
N PHE A 381 -2.98 -4.58 -23.79
CA PHE A 381 -4.11 -4.14 -22.98
C PHE A 381 -3.65 -3.41 -21.70
N MET A 382 -4.37 -2.34 -21.34
CA MET A 382 -4.19 -1.60 -20.11
C MET A 382 -5.50 -0.92 -19.69
N ASN A 383 -5.58 -0.55 -18.42
CA ASN A 383 -6.67 0.28 -17.93
C ASN A 383 -6.47 1.77 -18.28
N ASN A 384 -7.56 2.55 -18.25
CA ASN A 384 -7.69 3.92 -18.75
C ASN A 384 -6.97 5.01 -17.91
N VAL A 385 -5.85 4.67 -17.26
CA VAL A 385 -5.03 5.64 -16.53
C VAL A 385 -3.97 6.22 -17.48
N ARG A 386 -3.90 7.54 -17.56
CA ARG A 386 -3.01 8.27 -18.48
C ARG A 386 -1.56 7.80 -18.43
N SER A 387 -1.00 7.58 -17.24
CA SER A 387 0.38 7.12 -17.12
C SER A 387 0.60 5.72 -17.72
N HIS A 388 -0.39 4.85 -17.67
CA HIS A 388 -0.31 3.51 -18.28
C HIS A 388 -0.34 3.58 -19.79
N VAL A 389 -1.19 4.47 -20.35
CA VAL A 389 -1.25 4.74 -21.79
C VAL A 389 0.08 5.31 -22.28
N ASN A 390 0.65 6.29 -21.58
CA ASN A 390 1.95 6.89 -21.94
C ASN A 390 3.09 5.86 -21.94
N ILE A 391 3.12 4.95 -20.95
CA ILE A 391 4.10 3.85 -20.90
C ILE A 391 3.89 2.91 -22.10
N ALA A 392 2.64 2.52 -22.38
CA ALA A 392 2.31 1.60 -23.47
C ALA A 392 2.67 2.20 -24.83
N THR A 393 2.42 3.50 -25.06
CA THR A 393 2.83 4.22 -26.28
C THR A 393 4.36 4.20 -26.45
N ALA A 394 5.11 4.42 -25.38
CA ALA A 394 6.57 4.34 -25.44
C ALA A 394 7.05 2.91 -25.76
N VAL A 395 6.44 1.90 -25.13
CA VAL A 395 6.77 0.49 -25.40
C VAL A 395 6.39 0.08 -26.82
N GLN A 396 5.24 0.54 -27.35
CA GLN A 396 4.83 0.34 -28.74
C GLN A 396 5.91 0.86 -29.70
N ALA A 397 6.40 2.10 -29.49
CA ALA A 397 7.49 2.67 -30.30
C ALA A 397 8.79 1.86 -30.21
N MET A 398 9.15 1.35 -29.02
CA MET A 398 10.34 0.54 -28.81
C MET A 398 10.24 -0.83 -29.51
N TRP A 399 9.07 -1.46 -29.50
CA TRP A 399 8.87 -2.77 -30.11
C TRP A 399 8.75 -2.74 -31.63
N LYS A 400 8.48 -1.57 -32.22
CA LYS A 400 8.53 -1.38 -33.66
C LYS A 400 9.91 -1.72 -34.25
N GLU A 401 11.00 -1.56 -33.48
CA GLU A 401 12.35 -1.95 -33.90
C GLU A 401 12.57 -3.46 -34.03
N LEU A 402 11.60 -4.27 -33.59
CA LEU A 402 11.55 -5.73 -33.76
C LEU A 402 10.54 -6.15 -34.84
N ASP A 403 10.07 -5.23 -35.67
CA ASP A 403 9.01 -5.42 -36.67
C ASP A 403 7.70 -5.95 -36.04
N LEU A 404 7.38 -5.48 -34.84
CA LEU A 404 6.11 -5.77 -34.17
C LEU A 404 5.13 -4.60 -34.39
N ASP A 405 3.95 -4.94 -34.86
CA ASP A 405 2.81 -4.03 -34.93
C ASP A 405 1.99 -4.16 -33.65
N VAL A 406 1.96 -3.09 -32.85
CA VAL A 406 1.34 -3.12 -31.52
C VAL A 406 0.07 -2.26 -31.50
N THR A 407 -1.06 -2.90 -31.28
CA THR A 407 -2.34 -2.21 -31.07
C THR A 407 -2.60 -2.02 -29.59
N LEU A 408 -2.77 -0.76 -29.16
CA LEU A 408 -3.12 -0.43 -27.77
C LEU A 408 -4.62 -0.61 -27.54
N ARG A 409 -4.99 -1.30 -26.46
CA ARG A 409 -6.37 -1.55 -26.04
C ARG A 409 -6.57 -1.02 -24.62
N VAL A 410 -7.38 0.03 -24.49
CA VAL A 410 -7.67 0.72 -23.24
C VAL A 410 -9.07 0.35 -22.78
N GLN A 411 -9.20 -0.06 -21.50
CA GLN A 411 -10.47 -0.45 -20.92
C GLN A 411 -10.69 0.24 -19.56
N GLU A 412 -11.93 0.34 -19.12
CA GLU A 412 -12.27 0.73 -17.76
C GLU A 412 -11.76 -0.35 -16.79
N TRP A 413 -11.45 0.06 -15.53
CA TRP A 413 -10.74 -0.81 -14.59
C TRP A 413 -11.49 -2.10 -14.24
N ALA A 414 -12.79 -2.02 -13.91
CA ALA A 414 -13.56 -3.19 -13.53
C ALA A 414 -13.73 -4.17 -14.70
N GLN A 415 -14.05 -3.66 -15.89
CA GLN A 415 -14.13 -4.44 -17.13
C GLN A 415 -12.77 -5.05 -17.50
N TYR A 416 -11.70 -4.30 -17.25
CA TYR A 416 -10.34 -4.76 -17.50
C TYR A 416 -9.95 -5.95 -16.62
N LEU A 417 -10.29 -5.93 -15.34
CA LEU A 417 -10.02 -7.04 -14.42
C LEU A 417 -10.83 -8.29 -14.78
N GLU A 418 -12.09 -8.13 -15.12
CA GLU A 418 -12.94 -9.23 -15.59
C GLU A 418 -12.37 -9.86 -16.87
N PHE A 419 -11.94 -9.02 -17.83
CA PHE A 419 -11.32 -9.45 -19.08
C PHE A 419 -10.00 -10.19 -18.88
N LEU A 420 -9.23 -9.85 -17.85
CA LEU A 420 -7.98 -10.50 -17.48
C LEU A 420 -8.16 -11.73 -16.60
N GLY A 421 -9.35 -12.01 -16.11
CA GLY A 421 -9.64 -13.13 -15.20
C GLY A 421 -8.96 -14.44 -15.62
N PRO A 422 -8.74 -15.40 -14.70
CA PRO A 422 -8.14 -16.69 -15.04
C PRO A 422 -9.20 -17.68 -15.58
N PRO A 423 -9.07 -18.22 -16.79
CA PRO A 423 -8.06 -17.88 -17.81
C PRO A 423 -8.32 -16.52 -18.45
N PRO A 424 -7.27 -15.78 -18.85
CA PRO A 424 -7.48 -14.50 -19.54
C PRO A 424 -8.18 -14.74 -20.89
N ASN A 425 -8.90 -13.70 -21.35
CA ASN A 425 -9.51 -13.72 -22.67
C ASN A 425 -8.47 -14.05 -23.73
N ASN A 426 -8.83 -14.90 -24.72
CA ASN A 426 -7.92 -15.33 -25.79
C ASN A 426 -7.43 -14.17 -26.67
N ASP A 427 -8.12 -13.02 -26.64
CA ASP A 427 -7.70 -11.81 -27.35
C ASP A 427 -6.53 -11.09 -26.73
N VAL A 428 -6.19 -11.37 -25.45
CA VAL A 428 -5.05 -10.77 -24.78
C VAL A 428 -3.76 -11.39 -25.27
N ASP A 429 -2.83 -10.58 -25.79
CA ASP A 429 -1.46 -11.01 -26.08
C ASP A 429 -0.50 -10.54 -24.97
N VAL A 430 -0.60 -9.25 -24.64
CA VAL A 430 0.16 -8.62 -23.54
C VAL A 430 -0.80 -7.75 -22.74
N TYR A 431 -0.62 -7.74 -21.42
CA TYR A 431 -1.43 -6.92 -20.54
C TYR A 431 -0.57 -6.22 -19.48
N ARG A 432 -1.04 -5.09 -19.03
CA ARG A 432 -0.43 -4.31 -17.95
C ARG A 432 -1.03 -4.72 -16.61
N LEU A 433 -0.22 -5.07 -15.62
CA LEU A 433 -0.63 -5.07 -14.22
C LEU A 433 0.49 -4.57 -13.31
N GLY A 434 0.21 -4.57 -12.03
CA GLY A 434 1.16 -4.33 -10.96
C GLY A 434 0.71 -5.05 -9.71
N TRP A 435 1.65 -5.36 -8.84
CA TRP A 435 1.38 -5.97 -7.56
C TRP A 435 2.08 -5.22 -6.45
N ILE A 436 1.32 -4.74 -5.47
CA ILE A 436 1.83 -4.23 -4.20
C ILE A 436 1.70 -5.36 -3.20
N TYR A 437 2.78 -5.68 -2.49
CA TYR A 437 2.80 -6.82 -1.59
C TYR A 437 1.98 -6.56 -0.33
N ASP A 438 1.10 -7.47 0.02
CA ASP A 438 0.24 -7.41 1.20
C ASP A 438 1.04 -7.63 2.50
N TYR A 439 2.15 -8.37 2.41
CA TYR A 439 3.09 -8.61 3.50
C TYR A 439 4.53 -8.66 2.98
N PRO A 440 5.53 -8.32 3.81
CA PRO A 440 6.90 -8.10 3.36
C PRO A 440 7.71 -9.41 3.23
N ASP A 441 7.18 -10.39 2.50
CA ASP A 441 7.89 -11.62 2.13
C ASP A 441 7.73 -11.88 0.64
N ALA A 442 8.80 -12.35 -0.03
CA ALA A 442 8.79 -12.59 -1.47
C ALA A 442 7.77 -13.67 -1.90
N HIS A 443 7.33 -14.51 -0.98
CA HIS A 443 6.24 -15.46 -1.21
C HIS A 443 5.00 -14.77 -1.78
N ASN A 444 4.63 -13.57 -1.27
CA ASN A 444 3.45 -12.84 -1.74
C ASN A 444 3.48 -12.57 -3.25
N GLY A 445 4.65 -12.26 -3.79
CA GLY A 445 4.83 -12.08 -5.22
C GLY A 445 4.86 -13.40 -6.00
N PHE A 446 5.57 -14.40 -5.52
CA PHE A 446 5.68 -15.68 -6.24
C PHE A 446 4.39 -16.48 -6.24
N ASN A 447 3.55 -16.34 -5.22
CA ASN A 447 2.25 -16.99 -5.14
C ASN A 447 1.30 -16.59 -6.29
N LEU A 448 1.50 -15.42 -6.91
CA LEU A 448 0.73 -14.98 -8.07
C LEU A 448 0.87 -15.91 -9.28
N TRP A 449 2.03 -16.54 -9.43
CA TRP A 449 2.42 -17.29 -10.64
C TRP A 449 2.25 -18.80 -10.50
N LEU A 450 1.61 -19.28 -9.42
CA LEU A 450 1.21 -20.68 -9.30
C LEU A 450 0.29 -21.07 -10.46
N SER A 451 0.40 -22.29 -10.90
CA SER A 451 -0.38 -22.84 -12.03
C SER A 451 -1.90 -22.78 -11.82
N ASP A 452 -2.34 -22.75 -10.56
CA ASP A 452 -3.74 -22.69 -10.10
C ASP A 452 -4.11 -21.37 -9.44
N SER A 453 -3.22 -20.36 -9.48
CA SER A 453 -3.49 -19.05 -8.89
C SER A 453 -4.57 -18.30 -9.67
N GLY A 454 -5.57 -17.80 -8.97
CA GLY A 454 -6.59 -16.89 -9.51
C GLY A 454 -6.06 -15.54 -10.01
N ASN A 455 -4.80 -15.20 -9.70
CA ASN A 455 -4.13 -13.99 -10.16
C ASN A 455 -3.20 -14.24 -11.37
N ASN A 456 -3.07 -15.50 -11.83
CA ASN A 456 -2.19 -15.84 -12.94
C ASN A 456 -2.90 -15.69 -14.30
N SER A 457 -2.97 -14.48 -14.82
CA SER A 457 -3.56 -14.19 -16.14
C SER A 457 -2.60 -14.46 -17.31
N THR A 458 -1.50 -15.21 -17.13
CA THR A 458 -0.54 -15.49 -18.20
C THR A 458 -0.79 -16.83 -18.94
N ASN A 459 -1.67 -17.67 -18.44
CA ASN A 459 -1.78 -19.10 -18.86
C ASN A 459 -0.50 -19.93 -18.64
N TRP A 460 0.53 -19.37 -18.01
CA TRP A 460 1.78 -20.07 -17.74
C TRP A 460 1.61 -21.06 -16.59
N LYS A 461 2.16 -22.25 -16.77
CA LYS A 461 2.17 -23.32 -15.79
C LYS A 461 3.56 -23.93 -15.68
N ASN A 462 4.03 -24.17 -14.44
CA ASN A 462 5.34 -24.78 -14.21
C ASN A 462 5.37 -25.56 -12.90
N ALA A 463 5.29 -26.87 -12.97
CA ALA A 463 5.25 -27.76 -11.81
C ALA A 463 6.48 -27.61 -10.88
N LYS A 464 7.67 -27.34 -11.45
CA LYS A 464 8.88 -27.08 -10.65
C LYS A 464 8.76 -25.78 -9.86
N PHE A 465 8.19 -24.74 -10.47
CA PHE A 465 7.92 -23.47 -9.80
C PHE A 465 6.92 -23.67 -8.65
N ASP A 466 5.81 -24.35 -8.91
CA ASP A 466 4.78 -24.63 -7.91
C ASP A 466 5.34 -25.40 -6.70
N ALA A 467 6.17 -26.43 -6.96
CA ALA A 467 6.84 -27.20 -5.92
C ALA A 467 7.81 -26.35 -5.08
N LEU A 468 8.54 -25.42 -5.72
CA LEU A 468 9.45 -24.50 -5.02
C LEU A 468 8.68 -23.48 -4.17
N VAL A 469 7.54 -22.95 -4.62
CA VAL A 469 6.69 -22.06 -3.81
C VAL A 469 6.22 -22.80 -2.56
N LYS A 470 5.68 -24.02 -2.69
CA LYS A 470 5.26 -24.86 -1.56
C LYS A 470 6.41 -25.16 -0.60
N LYS A 471 7.62 -25.43 -1.14
CA LYS A 471 8.83 -25.64 -0.33
C LYS A 471 9.23 -24.38 0.45
N ALA A 472 9.17 -23.21 -0.19
CA ALA A 472 9.45 -21.93 0.46
C ALA A 472 8.47 -21.66 1.61
N GLU A 473 7.18 -21.95 1.40
CA GLU A 473 6.11 -21.82 2.40
C GLU A 473 6.45 -22.56 3.70
N GLN A 474 6.98 -23.78 3.59
CA GLN A 474 7.32 -24.63 4.73
C GLN A 474 8.71 -24.32 5.34
N THR A 475 9.53 -23.50 4.68
CA THR A 475 10.91 -23.22 5.08
C THR A 475 10.98 -22.04 6.07
N GLN A 476 11.12 -22.34 7.37
CA GLN A 476 11.20 -21.31 8.42
C GLN A 476 12.51 -20.54 8.43
N ASN A 477 13.63 -21.19 8.06
CA ASN A 477 14.93 -20.53 8.01
C ASN A 477 14.97 -19.51 6.88
N VAL A 478 15.16 -18.24 7.21
CA VAL A 478 15.11 -17.11 6.27
C VAL A 478 16.14 -17.24 5.14
N ALA A 479 17.40 -17.60 5.48
CA ALA A 479 18.47 -17.70 4.46
C ALA A 479 18.20 -18.85 3.47
N LYS A 480 17.75 -20.01 3.95
CA LYS A 480 17.35 -21.13 3.07
C LYS A 480 16.16 -20.76 2.20
N ARG A 481 15.18 -20.02 2.74
CA ARG A 481 14.01 -19.56 2.01
C ARG A 481 14.38 -18.55 0.92
N VAL A 482 15.28 -17.60 1.21
CA VAL A 482 15.82 -16.66 0.23
C VAL A 482 16.51 -17.39 -0.92
N GLY A 483 17.25 -18.50 -0.64
CA GLY A 483 17.85 -19.34 -1.69
C GLY A 483 16.80 -20.04 -2.58
N ILE A 484 15.63 -20.41 -2.04
CA ILE A 484 14.52 -20.94 -2.83
C ILE A 484 13.89 -19.82 -3.67
N TYR A 485 13.70 -18.64 -3.12
CA TYR A 485 13.20 -17.48 -3.87
C TYR A 485 14.13 -17.07 -5.02
N GLN A 486 15.44 -17.19 -4.85
CA GLN A 486 16.39 -17.00 -5.94
C GLN A 486 16.17 -17.99 -7.10
N GLN A 487 15.86 -19.25 -6.79
CA GLN A 487 15.54 -20.25 -7.82
C GLN A 487 14.23 -19.91 -8.53
N LEU A 488 13.19 -19.44 -7.80
CA LEU A 488 11.92 -18.98 -8.37
C LEU A 488 12.12 -17.77 -9.29
N GLU A 489 12.89 -16.77 -8.84
CA GLU A 489 13.22 -15.59 -9.66
C GLU A 489 13.97 -15.99 -10.93
N ASN A 490 14.91 -16.95 -10.84
CA ASN A 490 15.63 -17.47 -12.00
C ASN A 490 14.72 -18.16 -13.03
N ILE A 491 13.67 -18.86 -12.59
CA ILE A 491 12.67 -19.47 -13.49
C ILE A 491 11.85 -18.37 -14.18
N LEU A 492 11.56 -17.27 -13.50
CA LEU A 492 10.82 -16.16 -14.10
C LEU A 492 11.70 -15.31 -15.02
N THR A 493 12.78 -14.72 -14.49
CA THR A 493 13.54 -13.63 -15.13
C THR A 493 15.04 -13.87 -15.26
N GLY A 494 15.53 -15.04 -14.86
CA GLY A 494 16.95 -15.42 -14.99
C GLY A 494 17.42 -15.67 -16.43
N PRO A 495 18.69 -16.04 -16.63
CA PRO A 495 19.25 -16.28 -17.98
C PRO A 495 18.47 -17.31 -18.80
N SER A 496 18.07 -18.42 -18.16
CA SER A 496 17.20 -19.46 -18.75
C SER A 496 15.74 -19.28 -18.40
N GLY A 497 15.35 -18.12 -17.86
CA GLY A 497 14.00 -17.82 -17.39
C GLY A 497 12.96 -17.90 -18.51
N GLN A 498 11.75 -18.30 -18.13
CA GLN A 498 10.64 -18.50 -19.07
C GLN A 498 9.86 -17.24 -19.41
N LEU A 499 10.06 -16.19 -18.65
CA LEU A 499 9.52 -14.84 -18.86
C LEU A 499 8.01 -14.80 -19.18
N PRO A 500 7.14 -15.37 -18.33
CA PRO A 500 5.71 -15.19 -18.49
C PRO A 500 5.28 -13.74 -18.23
N ILE A 501 6.16 -12.97 -17.58
CA ILE A 501 6.00 -11.56 -17.27
C ILE A 501 7.27 -10.79 -17.58
N MET A 502 7.11 -9.51 -17.89
CA MET A 502 8.18 -8.53 -18.10
C MET A 502 8.09 -7.46 -17.01
N PRO A 503 8.90 -7.53 -15.95
CA PRO A 503 9.01 -6.45 -14.96
C PRO A 503 9.50 -5.17 -15.62
N ILE A 504 8.88 -4.05 -15.29
CA ILE A 504 9.24 -2.74 -15.86
C ILE A 504 9.90 -1.86 -14.80
N TYR A 505 9.25 -1.65 -13.66
CA TYR A 505 9.84 -0.91 -12.54
C TYR A 505 9.30 -1.40 -11.18
N TRP A 506 10.06 -1.12 -10.14
CA TRP A 506 9.61 -1.25 -8.77
C TRP A 506 9.00 0.07 -8.31
N TYR A 507 7.87 -0.03 -7.63
CA TYR A 507 7.11 1.12 -7.15
C TYR A 507 7.86 1.92 -6.09
N THR A 508 7.50 3.19 -6.00
CA THR A 508 7.83 4.09 -4.90
C THR A 508 6.56 4.77 -4.40
N ASN A 509 6.56 5.15 -3.14
CA ASN A 509 5.54 6.00 -2.56
C ASN A 509 6.02 7.44 -2.61
N THR A 510 5.18 8.38 -3.01
CA THR A 510 5.52 9.80 -3.06
C THR A 510 4.49 10.64 -2.33
N ALA A 511 4.94 11.76 -1.73
CA ALA A 511 4.07 12.76 -1.15
C ALA A 511 4.70 14.14 -1.20
N LEU A 512 3.86 15.18 -1.13
CA LEU A 512 4.27 16.51 -0.74
C LEU A 512 4.09 16.66 0.76
N VAL A 513 5.15 17.07 1.48
CA VAL A 513 5.18 17.18 2.93
C VAL A 513 5.84 18.51 3.30
N LYS A 514 5.16 19.36 4.07
CA LYS A 514 5.71 20.63 4.58
C LYS A 514 6.91 20.35 5.49
N THR A 515 7.90 21.24 5.51
CA THR A 515 9.16 21.03 6.24
C THR A 515 9.00 20.96 7.76
N TYR A 516 7.97 21.59 8.28
CA TYR A 516 7.61 21.52 9.70
C TYR A 516 6.84 20.25 10.11
N VAL A 517 6.49 19.39 9.15
CA VAL A 517 5.89 18.09 9.43
C VAL A 517 7.00 17.06 9.56
N SER A 518 7.25 16.60 10.77
CA SER A 518 8.25 15.57 11.06
C SER A 518 7.58 14.24 11.42
N GLY A 519 8.29 13.13 11.17
CA GLY A 519 7.81 11.77 11.48
C GLY A 519 6.79 11.19 10.49
N PHE A 520 6.41 11.92 9.42
CA PHE A 520 5.56 11.37 8.37
C PHE A 520 6.36 10.44 7.45
N ILE A 521 5.97 9.19 7.41
CA ILE A 521 6.61 8.14 6.60
C ILE A 521 5.52 7.24 6.01
N ILE A 522 5.62 6.96 4.71
CA ILE A 522 4.84 5.92 4.06
C ILE A 522 5.68 4.64 4.07
N GLN A 523 5.22 3.63 4.79
CA GLN A 523 5.89 2.32 4.85
C GLN A 523 5.88 1.63 3.48
N PRO A 524 6.81 0.71 3.21
CA PRO A 524 6.84 -0.02 1.95
C PRO A 524 5.57 -0.81 1.61
N THR A 525 4.81 -1.20 2.62
CA THR A 525 3.46 -1.80 2.52
C THR A 525 2.33 -0.76 2.47
N HIS A 526 2.66 0.49 2.19
CA HIS A 526 1.73 1.63 2.10
C HIS A 526 1.05 2.03 3.43
N GLN A 527 1.50 1.49 4.56
CA GLN A 527 0.97 1.89 5.87
C GLN A 527 1.55 3.24 6.32
N ILE A 528 0.72 4.07 6.94
CA ILE A 528 1.09 5.39 7.48
C ILE A 528 0.72 5.44 8.97
N ASP A 529 1.73 5.51 9.84
CA ASP A 529 1.55 5.63 11.31
C ASP A 529 1.58 7.10 11.72
N LEU A 530 0.42 7.74 11.82
CA LEU A 530 0.29 9.14 12.20
C LEU A 530 0.59 9.40 13.68
N THR A 531 0.77 8.36 14.51
CA THR A 531 1.20 8.53 15.92
C THR A 531 2.62 9.08 16.05
N LYS A 532 3.42 8.98 14.98
CA LYS A 532 4.81 9.48 14.93
C LYS A 532 4.91 10.92 14.45
N VAL A 533 3.85 11.47 13.89
CA VAL A 533 3.84 12.80 13.29
C VAL A 533 3.75 13.88 14.37
N ARG A 534 4.52 14.93 14.16
CA ARG A 534 4.49 16.17 14.95
C ARG A 534 4.73 17.38 14.04
N LEU A 535 4.20 18.54 14.45
CA LEU A 535 4.43 19.82 13.78
C LEU A 535 5.46 20.60 14.61
N THR A 536 6.57 20.98 14.00
CA THR A 536 7.71 21.69 14.62
C THR A 536 7.75 23.14 14.15
#